data_986f3a05b0956805307d823121de394c
#
_entry.id   986f3a05b0956805307d823121de394c
#
_cell.length_a   1.000
_cell.length_b   1.000
_cell.length_c   1.000
_cell.angle_alpha   90.00
_cell.angle_beta   90.00
_cell.angle_gamma   90.00
#
_symmetry.space_group_name_H-M   'P 1'
#
loop_
_entity.id
_entity.type
_entity.pdbx_description
1 polymer ?
#
loop_
_entity_poly.entity_id
_entity_poly.type
_entity_poly.pdbx_seq_one_letter_code
_entity_poly.pdbx_strand_id
1 'polypeptide(L)'
;LLLDVAEELFGFRGVSAVSTREIAVAAGQGNNSAVQYHFGGKQGLIRALIESRNDVVELGRRQLLAASPDPAEATAAELFRILWQPLLELPTRKGHHCFIRFMLAWQIQLGGADHPFVEQPQRYPAWHALMDLLRRCNPALTQARFQSRIVLIAMMFWSAVSEHDHALLAARG
;
A
#
# COMPACT_ATOMS: atom_id res chain seq x y z
N LEU A 1 -15.89 -6.11 4.54
CA LEU A 1 -16.67 -6.16 3.28
C LEU A 1 -16.60 -4.84 2.50
N LEU A 2 -17.01 -3.66 3.06
CA LEU A 2 -16.92 -2.37 2.34
C LEU A 2 -15.48 -2.03 1.90
N LEU A 3 -14.50 -2.21 2.77
CA LEU A 3 -13.08 -1.97 2.46
C LEU A 3 -12.58 -2.90 1.35
N ASP A 4 -12.99 -4.18 1.38
CA ASP A 4 -12.55 -5.16 0.37
C ASP A 4 -13.11 -4.85 -1.01
N VAL A 5 -14.38 -4.44 -1.07
CA VAL A 5 -15.03 -4.02 -2.31
C VAL A 5 -14.42 -2.72 -2.83
N ALA A 6 -14.17 -1.77 -1.95
CA ALA A 6 -13.51 -0.52 -2.31
C ALA A 6 -12.11 -0.75 -2.87
N GLU A 7 -11.31 -1.61 -2.23
CA GLU A 7 -9.97 -2.00 -2.68
C GLU A 7 -10.01 -2.58 -4.11
N GLU A 8 -10.91 -3.55 -4.35
CA GLU A 8 -11.05 -4.16 -5.66
C GLU A 8 -11.45 -3.11 -6.72
N LEU A 9 -12.49 -2.34 -6.47
CA LEU A 9 -12.97 -1.34 -7.42
C LEU A 9 -11.93 -0.24 -7.70
N PHE A 10 -11.28 0.27 -6.66
CA PHE A 10 -10.22 1.27 -6.81
C PHE A 10 -9.00 0.72 -7.54
N GLY A 11 -8.60 -0.51 -7.25
CA GLY A 11 -7.47 -1.15 -7.92
C GLY A 11 -7.69 -1.42 -9.41
N PHE A 12 -8.92 -1.74 -9.81
CA PHE A 12 -9.24 -2.03 -11.23
C PHE A 12 -9.64 -0.80 -12.03
N ARG A 13 -10.31 0.17 -11.43
CA ARG A 13 -10.93 1.29 -12.16
C ARG A 13 -10.31 2.66 -11.80
N GLY A 14 -9.45 2.68 -10.81
CA GLY A 14 -8.90 3.92 -10.26
C GLY A 14 -9.86 4.61 -9.29
N VAL A 15 -9.29 5.42 -8.39
CA VAL A 15 -10.05 6.07 -7.31
C VAL A 15 -11.08 7.05 -7.84
N SER A 16 -10.75 7.86 -8.86
CA SER A 16 -11.66 8.89 -9.40
C SER A 16 -12.90 8.31 -10.04
N ALA A 17 -12.78 7.17 -10.72
CA ALA A 17 -13.86 6.56 -11.50
C ALA A 17 -14.91 5.81 -10.68
N VAL A 18 -14.68 5.64 -9.36
CA VAL A 18 -15.55 4.84 -8.49
C VAL A 18 -16.26 5.74 -7.49
N SER A 19 -17.58 5.67 -7.43
CA SER A 19 -18.40 6.41 -6.47
C SER A 19 -18.65 5.60 -5.18
N THR A 20 -18.93 6.29 -4.08
CA THR A 20 -19.32 5.66 -2.80
C THR A 20 -20.61 4.85 -2.92
N ARG A 21 -21.52 5.27 -3.80
CA ARG A 21 -22.76 4.54 -4.09
C ARG A 21 -22.48 3.20 -4.77
N GLU A 22 -21.59 3.16 -5.76
CA GLU A 22 -21.18 1.90 -6.42
C GLU A 22 -20.56 0.94 -5.42
N ILE A 23 -19.70 1.44 -4.52
CA ILE A 23 -19.09 0.61 -3.46
C ILE A 23 -20.17 0.04 -2.54
N ALA A 24 -21.13 0.85 -2.09
CA ALA A 24 -22.22 0.39 -1.22
C ALA A 24 -23.05 -0.68 -1.92
N VAL A 25 -23.46 -0.46 -3.16
CA VAL A 25 -24.23 -1.43 -3.96
C VAL A 25 -23.45 -2.73 -4.16
N ALA A 26 -22.19 -2.65 -4.58
CA ALA A 26 -21.35 -3.83 -4.80
C ALA A 26 -21.05 -4.61 -3.50
N ALA A 27 -21.07 -3.93 -2.35
CA ALA A 27 -20.95 -4.54 -1.03
C ALA A 27 -22.28 -5.12 -0.50
N GLY A 28 -23.35 -5.11 -1.29
CA GLY A 28 -24.68 -5.59 -0.87
C GLY A 28 -25.34 -4.74 0.23
N GLN A 29 -24.90 -3.48 0.37
CA GLN A 29 -25.51 -2.57 1.34
C GLN A 29 -26.79 -1.96 0.75
N GLY A 30 -27.93 -2.23 1.38
CA GLY A 30 -29.21 -1.65 0.98
C GLY A 30 -29.29 -0.12 1.18
N ASN A 31 -28.39 0.44 1.98
CA ASN A 31 -28.32 1.88 2.23
C ASN A 31 -27.13 2.49 1.49
N ASN A 32 -27.43 3.33 0.49
CA ASN A 32 -26.42 4.07 -0.26
C ASN A 32 -25.59 5.04 0.61
N SER A 33 -26.05 5.35 1.82
CA SER A 33 -25.35 6.19 2.80
C SER A 33 -24.37 5.42 3.71
N ALA A 34 -24.22 4.10 3.53
CA ALA A 34 -23.35 3.29 4.39
C ALA A 34 -21.91 3.81 4.45
N VAL A 35 -21.34 4.21 3.31
CA VAL A 35 -19.98 4.78 3.28
C VAL A 35 -19.94 6.11 4.03
N GLN A 36 -20.95 6.97 3.87
CA GLN A 36 -21.04 8.24 4.59
C GLN A 36 -21.16 8.01 6.09
N TYR A 37 -21.99 7.06 6.51
CA TYR A 37 -22.24 6.76 7.91
C TYR A 37 -21.00 6.17 8.62
N HIS A 38 -20.33 5.19 7.98
CA HIS A 38 -19.22 4.47 8.62
C HIS A 38 -17.87 5.18 8.49
N PHE A 39 -17.66 5.96 7.42
CA PHE A 39 -16.35 6.50 7.07
C PHE A 39 -16.33 8.03 6.87
N GLY A 40 -17.48 8.70 6.98
CA GLY A 40 -17.55 10.13 6.70
C GLY A 40 -17.38 10.51 5.22
N GLY A 41 -17.51 9.52 4.30
CA GLY A 41 -17.40 9.71 2.87
C GLY A 41 -16.20 8.99 2.24
N LYS A 42 -15.92 9.33 0.97
CA LYS A 42 -14.91 8.64 0.15
C LYS A 42 -13.49 8.77 0.72
N GLN A 43 -13.11 9.94 1.20
CA GLN A 43 -11.77 10.17 1.77
C GLN A 43 -11.56 9.37 3.06
N GLY A 44 -12.57 9.32 3.93
CA GLY A 44 -12.52 8.51 5.14
C GLY A 44 -12.45 7.01 4.85
N LEU A 45 -13.17 6.54 3.81
CA LEU A 45 -13.09 5.15 3.33
C LEU A 45 -11.68 4.81 2.81
N ILE A 46 -11.08 5.71 2.00
CA ILE A 46 -9.71 5.56 1.50
C ILE A 46 -8.72 5.47 2.66
N ARG A 47 -8.81 6.38 3.63
CA ARG A 47 -7.96 6.36 4.81
C ARG A 47 -8.10 5.06 5.58
N ALA A 48 -9.32 4.62 5.87
CA ALA A 48 -9.60 3.37 6.59
C ALA A 48 -9.08 2.14 5.82
N LEU A 49 -9.19 2.12 4.48
CA LEU A 49 -8.61 1.07 3.65
C LEU A 49 -7.09 1.01 3.78
N ILE A 50 -6.42 2.14 3.60
CA ILE A 50 -4.96 2.24 3.73
C ILE A 50 -4.51 1.79 5.13
N GLU A 51 -5.13 2.30 6.17
CA GLU A 51 -4.79 1.97 7.55
C GLU A 51 -4.99 0.47 7.83
N SER A 52 -6.12 -0.10 7.42
CA SER A 52 -6.44 -1.52 7.62
C SER A 52 -5.42 -2.46 6.96
N ARG A 53 -4.97 -2.16 5.74
CA ARG A 53 -3.97 -3.00 5.04
C ARG A 53 -2.58 -2.79 5.59
N ASN A 54 -2.24 -1.56 5.95
CA ASN A 54 -0.93 -1.27 6.51
C ASN A 54 -0.72 -1.81 7.91
N ASP A 55 -1.75 -1.96 8.72
CA ASP A 55 -1.65 -2.65 10.00
C ASP A 55 -1.19 -4.12 9.81
N VAL A 56 -1.70 -4.80 8.80
CA VAL A 56 -1.28 -6.18 8.45
C VAL A 56 0.16 -6.20 7.93
N VAL A 57 0.48 -5.28 7.01
CA VAL A 57 1.83 -5.16 6.42
C VAL A 57 2.87 -4.80 7.47
N GLU A 58 2.52 -3.93 8.41
CA GLU A 58 3.40 -3.53 9.51
C GLU A 58 3.71 -4.71 10.45
N LEU A 59 2.71 -5.56 10.73
CA LEU A 59 2.95 -6.78 11.50
C LEU A 59 3.96 -7.69 10.80
N GLY A 60 3.83 -7.90 9.49
CA GLY A 60 4.78 -8.69 8.70
C GLY A 60 6.20 -8.08 8.70
N ARG A 61 6.31 -6.75 8.57
CA ARG A 61 7.60 -6.04 8.66
C ARG A 61 8.26 -6.25 10.02
N ARG A 62 7.50 -6.15 11.11
CA ARG A 62 8.00 -6.37 12.47
C ARG A 62 8.54 -7.79 12.65
N GLN A 63 7.83 -8.79 12.14
CA GLN A 63 8.24 -10.18 12.18
C GLN A 63 9.54 -10.41 11.40
N LEU A 64 9.64 -9.88 10.17
CA LEU A 64 10.83 -10.00 9.34
C LEU A 64 12.05 -9.26 9.93
N LEU A 65 11.84 -8.06 10.48
CA LEU A 65 12.90 -7.33 11.19
C LEU A 65 13.40 -8.09 12.42
N ALA A 66 12.49 -8.65 13.22
CA ALA A 66 12.84 -9.44 14.40
C ALA A 66 13.55 -10.75 14.06
N ALA A 67 13.29 -11.31 12.87
CA ALA A 67 13.97 -12.51 12.38
C ALA A 67 15.32 -12.21 11.74
N SER A 68 15.66 -10.96 11.46
CA SER A 68 16.96 -10.55 10.91
C SER A 68 18.02 -10.61 12.01
N PRO A 69 19.15 -11.31 11.83
CA PRO A 69 20.20 -11.42 12.84
C PRO A 69 20.81 -10.08 13.25
N ASP A 70 21.07 -9.21 12.26
CA ASP A 70 21.54 -7.85 12.48
C ASP A 70 20.94 -6.91 11.42
N PRO A 71 19.80 -6.27 11.69
CA PRO A 71 19.20 -5.33 10.75
C PRO A 71 20.07 -4.11 10.43
N ALA A 72 21.04 -3.75 11.30
CA ALA A 72 21.91 -2.60 11.08
C ALA A 72 22.97 -2.87 10.00
N GLU A 73 23.37 -4.12 9.84
CA GLU A 73 24.33 -4.57 8.83
C GLU A 73 23.65 -5.09 7.54
N ALA A 74 22.30 -5.08 7.51
CA ALA A 74 21.54 -5.54 6.37
C ALA A 74 21.81 -4.67 5.13
N THR A 75 21.93 -5.32 3.98
CA THR A 75 22.04 -4.64 2.69
C THR A 75 20.74 -3.90 2.32
N ALA A 76 20.83 -2.90 1.46
CA ALA A 76 19.65 -2.21 0.96
C ALA A 76 18.64 -3.18 0.31
N ALA A 77 19.10 -4.24 -0.38
CA ALA A 77 18.25 -5.25 -1.00
C ALA A 77 17.46 -6.05 0.06
N GLU A 78 18.08 -6.44 1.15
CA GLU A 78 17.43 -7.14 2.26
C GLU A 78 16.40 -6.24 2.96
N LEU A 79 16.74 -4.95 3.19
CA LEU A 79 15.82 -3.98 3.76
C LEU A 79 14.61 -3.74 2.87
N PHE A 80 14.79 -3.64 1.54
CA PHE A 80 13.69 -3.55 0.59
C PHE A 80 12.84 -4.82 0.55
N ARG A 81 13.44 -6.00 0.67
CA ARG A 81 12.70 -7.25 0.80
C ARG A 81 11.80 -7.22 2.04
N ILE A 82 12.33 -6.84 3.20
CA ILE A 82 11.54 -6.71 4.45
C ILE A 82 10.43 -5.67 4.28
N LEU A 83 10.71 -4.57 3.60
CA LEU A 83 9.75 -3.49 3.38
C LEU A 83 8.54 -3.94 2.53
N TRP A 84 8.77 -4.75 1.48
CA TRP A 84 7.74 -5.03 0.46
C TRP A 84 7.20 -6.45 0.44
N GLN A 85 7.93 -7.45 0.97
CA GLN A 85 7.43 -8.82 1.03
C GLN A 85 6.04 -8.91 1.67
N PRO A 86 5.74 -8.25 2.81
CA PRO A 86 4.40 -8.33 3.41
C PRO A 86 3.28 -7.74 2.54
N LEU A 87 3.59 -6.84 1.60
CA LEU A 87 2.61 -6.35 0.62
C LEU A 87 2.22 -7.42 -0.40
N LEU A 88 3.18 -8.27 -0.81
CA LEU A 88 2.94 -9.39 -1.71
C LEU A 88 2.18 -10.54 -1.03
N GLU A 89 2.22 -10.60 0.29
CA GLU A 89 1.51 -11.61 1.09
C GLU A 89 0.05 -11.20 1.41
N LEU A 90 -0.35 -9.97 1.06
CA LEU A 90 -1.74 -9.57 1.17
C LEU A 90 -2.62 -10.40 0.22
N PRO A 91 -3.87 -10.71 0.60
CA PRO A 91 -4.77 -11.50 -0.23
C PRO A 91 -4.96 -10.90 -1.62
N THR A 92 -4.78 -11.71 -2.65
CA THR A 92 -5.12 -11.34 -4.03
C THR A 92 -6.62 -11.51 -4.28
N ARG A 93 -7.16 -10.71 -5.22
CA ARG A 93 -8.54 -10.85 -5.69
C ARG A 93 -8.53 -11.03 -7.20
N LYS A 94 -9.16 -12.11 -7.67
CA LYS A 94 -9.13 -12.48 -9.09
C LYS A 94 -7.70 -12.59 -9.64
N GLY A 95 -6.74 -13.01 -8.81
CA GLY A 95 -5.34 -13.12 -9.17
C GLY A 95 -4.55 -11.80 -9.20
N HIS A 96 -5.14 -10.69 -8.75
CA HIS A 96 -4.46 -9.40 -8.67
C HIS A 96 -4.17 -8.96 -7.24
N HIS A 97 -3.04 -8.31 -7.01
CA HIS A 97 -2.70 -7.60 -5.78
C HIS A 97 -3.43 -6.24 -5.76
N CYS A 98 -4.75 -6.28 -5.48
CA CYS A 98 -5.62 -5.10 -5.60
C CYS A 98 -5.15 -3.91 -4.76
N PHE A 99 -4.62 -4.16 -3.56
CA PHE A 99 -4.08 -3.09 -2.72
C PHE A 99 -2.87 -2.41 -3.35
N ILE A 100 -1.96 -3.16 -3.96
CA ILE A 100 -0.79 -2.60 -4.68
C ILE A 100 -1.25 -1.76 -5.88
N ARG A 101 -2.22 -2.25 -6.65
CA ARG A 101 -2.82 -1.50 -7.77
C ARG A 101 -3.52 -0.24 -7.30
N PHE A 102 -4.26 -0.32 -6.20
CA PHE A 102 -4.90 0.84 -5.58
C PHE A 102 -3.85 1.88 -5.13
N MET A 103 -2.76 1.45 -4.47
CA MET A 103 -1.69 2.35 -4.03
C MET A 103 -1.03 3.07 -5.20
N LEU A 104 -0.78 2.37 -6.31
CA LEU A 104 -0.25 2.98 -7.55
C LEU A 104 -1.21 4.05 -8.11
N ALA A 105 -2.49 3.72 -8.25
CA ALA A 105 -3.51 4.65 -8.75
C ALA A 105 -3.68 5.86 -7.82
N TRP A 106 -3.67 5.65 -6.53
CA TRP A 106 -3.78 6.69 -5.52
C TRP A 106 -2.58 7.64 -5.53
N GLN A 107 -1.36 7.10 -5.61
CA GLN A 107 -0.12 7.87 -5.71
C GLN A 107 -0.10 8.78 -6.94
N ILE A 108 -0.52 8.26 -8.10
CA ILE A 108 -0.59 9.05 -9.34
C ILE A 108 -1.56 10.24 -9.19
N GLN A 109 -2.70 10.04 -8.50
CA GLN A 109 -3.71 11.08 -8.33
C GLN A 109 -3.33 12.16 -7.33
N LEU A 110 -2.66 11.82 -6.24
CA LEU A 110 -2.29 12.74 -5.17
C LEU A 110 -0.94 13.44 -5.39
N GLY A 111 -0.22 13.10 -6.45
CA GLY A 111 1.08 13.73 -6.75
C GLY A 111 2.15 13.49 -5.69
N GLY A 112 2.01 12.44 -4.87
CA GLY A 112 2.98 12.08 -3.84
C GLY A 112 2.85 12.82 -2.50
N ALA A 113 1.80 13.64 -2.32
CA ALA A 113 1.53 14.28 -1.04
C ALA A 113 0.81 13.31 -0.08
N ASP A 114 1.11 13.42 1.20
CA ASP A 114 0.38 12.86 2.34
C ASP A 114 0.20 11.33 2.36
N HIS A 115 1.31 10.59 2.47
CA HIS A 115 1.24 9.18 2.86
C HIS A 115 0.90 9.06 4.35
N PRO A 116 -0.21 8.39 4.73
CA PRO A 116 -0.63 8.23 6.12
C PRO A 116 0.44 7.60 7.03
N PHE A 117 1.40 6.87 6.46
CA PHE A 117 2.50 6.24 7.21
C PHE A 117 3.48 7.25 7.79
N VAL A 118 3.73 8.36 7.09
CA VAL A 118 4.72 9.36 7.50
C VAL A 118 4.27 10.07 8.77
N GLU A 119 2.95 10.24 8.93
CA GLU A 119 2.36 11.01 10.02
C GLU A 119 2.15 10.21 11.32
N GLN A 120 2.30 8.88 11.30
CA GLN A 120 1.94 8.03 12.43
C GLN A 120 3.08 7.08 12.86
N PRO A 121 4.23 7.60 13.35
CA PRO A 121 5.38 6.77 13.71
C PRO A 121 5.10 5.74 14.81
N GLN A 122 4.19 6.05 15.73
CA GLN A 122 3.80 5.12 16.80
C GLN A 122 2.99 3.93 16.25
N ARG A 123 2.26 4.12 15.15
CA ARG A 123 1.46 3.07 14.50
C ARG A 123 2.31 2.18 13.60
N TYR A 124 3.33 2.75 12.95
CA TYR A 124 4.17 2.06 11.95
C TYR A 124 5.66 2.07 12.31
N PRO A 125 6.06 1.56 13.49
CA PRO A 125 7.45 1.63 13.95
C PRO A 125 8.43 0.85 13.08
N ALA A 126 8.03 -0.30 12.49
CA ALA A 126 8.92 -1.06 11.61
C ALA A 126 9.14 -0.35 10.27
N TRP A 127 8.12 0.32 9.72
CA TRP A 127 8.30 1.16 8.53
C TRP A 127 9.33 2.27 8.80
N HIS A 128 9.21 2.98 9.93
CA HIS A 128 10.15 4.05 10.30
C HIS A 128 11.57 3.51 10.51
N ALA A 129 11.72 2.39 11.22
CA ALA A 129 13.02 1.74 11.41
C ALA A 129 13.67 1.36 10.06
N LEU A 130 12.89 0.80 9.12
CA LEU A 130 13.38 0.47 7.78
C LEU A 130 13.80 1.72 6.99
N MET A 131 13.05 2.83 7.08
CA MET A 131 13.44 4.09 6.45
C MET A 131 14.75 4.63 7.02
N ASP A 132 14.95 4.55 8.34
CA ASP A 132 16.20 4.97 8.98
C ASP A 132 17.38 4.09 8.55
N LEU A 133 17.20 2.78 8.47
CA LEU A 133 18.24 1.85 8.01
C LEU A 133 18.58 2.10 6.53
N LEU A 134 17.59 2.21 5.65
CA LEU A 134 17.79 2.54 4.24
C LEU A 134 18.48 3.91 4.07
N ARG A 135 18.17 4.86 4.94
CA ARG A 135 18.81 6.18 4.95
C ARG A 135 20.29 6.06 5.29
N ARG A 136 20.68 5.21 6.25
CA ARG A 136 22.09 4.93 6.59
C ARG A 136 22.86 4.30 5.44
N CYS A 137 22.22 3.41 4.65
CA CYS A 137 22.85 2.86 3.45
C CYS A 137 23.11 3.91 2.37
N ASN A 138 22.56 5.13 2.49
CA ASN A 138 22.65 6.19 1.49
C ASN A 138 23.04 7.54 2.11
N PRO A 139 24.18 7.66 2.82
CA PRO A 139 24.53 8.84 3.62
C PRO A 139 24.75 10.11 2.78
N ALA A 140 25.11 9.97 1.51
CA ALA A 140 25.34 11.09 0.60
C ALA A 140 24.06 11.76 0.11
N LEU A 141 22.89 11.16 0.29
CA LEU A 141 21.62 11.74 -0.13
C LEU A 141 21.11 12.77 0.88
N THR A 142 20.60 13.90 0.40
CA THR A 142 19.77 14.78 1.24
C THR A 142 18.45 14.09 1.58
N GLN A 143 17.78 14.56 2.65
CA GLN A 143 16.47 13.99 3.05
C GLN A 143 15.45 14.06 1.90
N ALA A 144 15.34 15.19 1.21
CA ALA A 144 14.41 15.34 0.09
C ALA A 144 14.72 14.38 -1.07
N ARG A 145 16.00 14.20 -1.42
CA ARG A 145 16.40 13.25 -2.47
C ARG A 145 16.15 11.80 -2.07
N PHE A 146 16.36 11.47 -0.79
CA PHE A 146 16.06 10.14 -0.27
C PHE A 146 14.56 9.85 -0.38
N GLN A 147 13.71 10.75 0.11
CA GLN A 147 12.25 10.62 0.02
C GLN A 147 11.77 10.46 -1.43
N SER A 148 12.25 11.32 -2.34
CA SER A 148 11.90 11.20 -3.76
C SER A 148 12.30 9.85 -4.36
N ARG A 149 13.46 9.31 -4.00
CA ARG A 149 13.89 7.98 -4.46
C ARG A 149 13.02 6.86 -3.91
N ILE A 150 12.67 6.90 -2.63
CA ILE A 150 11.77 5.89 -2.02
C ILE A 150 10.42 5.88 -2.75
N VAL A 151 9.86 7.04 -3.05
CA VAL A 151 8.60 7.15 -3.81
C VAL A 151 8.75 6.54 -5.21
N LEU A 152 9.81 6.89 -5.94
CA LEU A 152 10.06 6.34 -7.29
C LEU A 152 10.23 4.83 -7.26
N ILE A 153 11.00 4.29 -6.32
CA ILE A 153 11.22 2.85 -6.18
C ILE A 153 9.89 2.15 -5.82
N ALA A 154 9.07 2.74 -4.95
CA ALA A 154 7.75 2.21 -4.62
C ALA A 154 6.83 2.16 -5.85
N MET A 155 6.79 3.23 -6.66
CA MET A 155 6.01 3.26 -7.91
C MET A 155 6.48 2.21 -8.90
N MET A 156 7.80 2.04 -9.07
CA MET A 156 8.37 0.99 -9.93
C MET A 156 7.97 -0.41 -9.45
N PHE A 157 8.05 -0.67 -8.15
CA PHE A 157 7.64 -1.94 -7.56
C PHE A 157 6.14 -2.21 -7.78
N TRP A 158 5.27 -1.25 -7.46
CA TRP A 158 3.81 -1.40 -7.64
C TRP A 158 3.43 -1.59 -9.11
N SER A 159 4.09 -0.89 -10.02
CA SER A 159 3.90 -1.06 -11.47
C SER A 159 4.33 -2.45 -11.92
N ALA A 160 5.52 -2.91 -11.51
CA ALA A 160 6.04 -4.23 -11.87
C ALA A 160 5.13 -5.37 -11.38
N VAL A 161 4.61 -5.29 -10.14
CA VAL A 161 3.66 -6.29 -9.62
C VAL A 161 2.35 -6.25 -10.41
N SER A 162 1.83 -5.07 -10.74
CA SER A 162 0.60 -4.92 -11.52
C SER A 162 0.73 -5.52 -12.92
N GLU A 163 1.86 -5.29 -13.60
CA GLU A 163 2.17 -5.88 -14.92
C GLU A 163 2.36 -7.41 -14.83
N HIS A 164 3.04 -7.88 -13.80
CA HIS A 164 3.21 -9.31 -13.56
C HIS A 164 1.87 -10.04 -13.39
N ASP A 165 0.96 -9.48 -12.59
CA ASP A 165 -0.40 -10.00 -12.41
C ASP A 165 -1.14 -10.09 -13.75
N HIS A 166 -1.05 -9.05 -14.58
CA HIS A 166 -1.66 -9.03 -15.90
C HIS A 166 -1.10 -10.12 -16.81
N ALA A 167 0.23 -10.26 -16.85
CA ALA A 167 0.90 -11.27 -17.69
C ALA A 167 0.51 -12.70 -17.26
N LEU A 168 0.47 -12.97 -15.95
CA LEU A 168 0.08 -14.29 -15.44
C LEU A 168 -1.37 -14.64 -15.78
N LEU A 169 -2.28 -13.69 -15.74
CA LEU A 169 -3.69 -13.92 -16.04
C LEU A 169 -3.93 -14.09 -17.55
N ALA A 170 -3.23 -13.31 -18.38
CA ALA A 170 -3.26 -13.47 -19.84
C ALA A 170 -2.72 -14.83 -20.31
N ALA A 171 -1.75 -15.41 -19.58
CA ALA A 171 -1.20 -16.73 -19.90
C ALA A 171 -2.10 -17.91 -19.48
N ARG A 172 -3.16 -17.65 -18.69
CA ARG A 172 -4.11 -18.69 -18.18
C ARG A 172 -5.45 -18.73 -18.94
N GLY A 173 -5.71 -17.72 -19.78
CA GLY A 173 -6.94 -17.62 -20.59
C GLY A 173 -6.71 -17.98 -22.02
#